data_0e6f29fa38300c6f365558e1651e6956
#
_entry.id   0e6f29fa38300c6f365558e1651e6956
#
_cell.length_a   1.000
_cell.length_b   1.000
_cell.length_c   1.000
_cell.angle_alpha   90.00
_cell.angle_beta   90.00
_cell.angle_gamma   90.00
#
_symmetry.space_group_name_H-M   'P 1'
#
loop_
_entity.id
_entity.type
_entity.pdbx_description
1 polymer ?
#
loop_
_entity_poly.entity_id
_entity_poly.type
_entity_poly.pdbx_seq_one_letter_code
_entity_poly.pdbx_strand_id
1 'polypeptide(L)'
;MRVSTTAFGWCALVSITALAAQTPAPVGANRTITAVDGIKVGHHTLTERPTGCTVIVVDGEGAVGGVSQRGGAPGTRETDLLDPSNMVDKVNAVVLAGGSAFGLEAATGAVRWLEEHDIGWDVRIAKVPIVPAAILFDLPVGGNPKIRPTADCGYRAAAAATTGAVTEGTIGAGAGATIGKTGGQGRSMKAGVGSYSITLPSGLTVGAIVAVNAVGDIIDPDTGTIVAGARTAEGGFADARTLLRTGQTGPRPRAAENTTIGLVATNARLTKSQAHRMAMMADDGFARAIFPSHTQGDGDTVFALATGRWNGDADISQIGALAADVMARAIVRAATEATGLPNIPAARDLKKK
;
A
#
# COMPACT_ATOMS: atom_id res chain seq x y z
N MET A 1 -3.34 -76.80 28.94
CA MET A 1 -3.95 -75.61 28.43
C MET A 1 -2.81 -74.62 28.11
N ARG A 2 -2.43 -74.44 26.83
CA ARG A 2 -1.43 -73.48 26.40
C ARG A 2 -2.19 -72.29 25.77
N VAL A 3 -1.99 -71.12 26.32
CA VAL A 3 -2.52 -69.85 25.79
C VAL A 3 -1.43 -69.23 24.92
N SER A 4 -1.73 -69.07 23.63
CA SER A 4 -0.86 -68.42 22.63
C SER A 4 -1.25 -66.96 22.52
N THR A 5 -0.34 -66.05 22.86
CA THR A 5 -0.49 -64.61 22.72
C THR A 5 0.14 -64.14 21.38
N THR A 6 -0.74 -63.76 20.41
CA THR A 6 -0.33 -63.11 19.16
C THR A 6 -0.18 -61.60 19.36
N ALA A 7 1.01 -61.08 19.21
CA ALA A 7 1.28 -59.61 19.21
C ALA A 7 1.08 -59.06 17.81
N PHE A 8 0.13 -58.10 17.67
CA PHE A 8 -0.06 -57.31 16.49
C PHE A 8 0.87 -56.07 16.54
N GLY A 9 1.87 -56.05 15.71
CA GLY A 9 2.71 -54.90 15.52
C GLY A 9 2.05 -53.89 14.55
N TRP A 10 1.76 -52.69 15.02
CA TRP A 10 1.36 -51.57 14.17
C TRP A 10 2.62 -50.86 13.66
N CYS A 11 2.90 -51.00 12.36
CA CYS A 11 3.85 -50.12 11.66
C CYS A 11 3.17 -48.82 11.33
N ALA A 12 3.47 -47.72 12.02
CA ALA A 12 3.07 -46.37 11.65
C ALA A 12 3.97 -45.89 10.50
N LEU A 13 3.41 -45.81 9.30
CA LEU A 13 4.04 -45.09 8.16
C LEU A 13 3.98 -43.59 8.43
N VAL A 14 5.12 -43.01 8.78
CA VAL A 14 5.29 -41.54 8.82
C VAL A 14 5.51 -41.05 7.37
N SER A 15 4.48 -40.52 6.75
CA SER A 15 4.59 -39.86 5.47
C SER A 15 5.26 -38.48 5.68
N ILE A 16 6.52 -38.36 5.31
CA ILE A 16 7.23 -37.06 5.27
C ILE A 16 6.74 -36.38 3.98
N THR A 17 5.79 -35.46 4.11
CA THR A 17 5.46 -34.51 3.03
C THR A 17 6.62 -33.52 2.91
N ALA A 18 7.42 -33.66 1.85
CA ALA A 18 8.43 -32.68 1.48
C ALA A 18 7.72 -31.34 1.19
N LEU A 19 8.01 -30.32 2.01
CA LEU A 19 7.65 -28.95 1.73
C LEU A 19 8.38 -28.54 0.45
N ALA A 20 7.67 -28.40 -0.66
CA ALA A 20 8.27 -27.97 -1.92
C ALA A 20 8.80 -26.54 -1.70
N ALA A 21 10.11 -26.37 -1.75
CA ALA A 21 10.76 -25.08 -1.77
C ALA A 21 10.22 -24.30 -2.99
N GLN A 22 9.65 -23.11 -2.75
CA GLN A 22 9.18 -22.25 -3.83
C GLN A 22 10.37 -21.92 -4.73
N THR A 23 10.29 -22.29 -6.00
CA THR A 23 11.29 -21.91 -7.01
C THR A 23 11.34 -20.38 -7.06
N PRO A 24 12.52 -19.75 -6.92
CA PRO A 24 12.62 -18.30 -7.06
C PRO A 24 12.09 -17.88 -8.44
N ALA A 25 11.26 -16.83 -8.48
CA ALA A 25 10.80 -16.27 -9.75
C ALA A 25 12.02 -15.90 -10.64
N PRO A 26 11.91 -16.01 -11.97
CA PRO A 26 13.02 -15.70 -12.88
C PRO A 26 13.54 -14.27 -12.62
N VAL A 27 14.87 -14.12 -12.65
CA VAL A 27 15.55 -12.84 -12.54
C VAL A 27 15.04 -11.92 -13.66
N GLY A 28 14.44 -10.77 -13.27
CA GLY A 28 13.83 -9.81 -14.22
C GLY A 28 12.29 -9.83 -14.27
N ALA A 29 11.60 -10.73 -13.56
CA ALA A 29 10.14 -10.69 -13.49
C ALA A 29 9.66 -9.42 -12.73
N ASN A 30 8.66 -8.72 -13.29
CA ASN A 30 8.00 -7.60 -12.59
C ASN A 30 7.32 -8.11 -11.31
N ARG A 31 7.81 -7.65 -10.15
CA ARG A 31 7.29 -8.03 -8.83
C ARG A 31 6.58 -6.87 -8.14
N THR A 32 6.14 -5.88 -8.91
CA THR A 32 5.36 -4.74 -8.42
C THR A 32 3.89 -4.90 -8.79
N ILE A 33 3.02 -3.99 -8.32
CA ILE A 33 1.57 -4.08 -8.58
C ILE A 33 1.21 -4.13 -10.07
N THR A 34 2.07 -3.58 -10.94
CA THR A 34 1.88 -3.61 -12.39
C THR A 34 2.06 -5.01 -13.01
N ALA A 35 2.43 -6.03 -12.23
CA ALA A 35 2.30 -7.43 -12.63
C ALA A 35 0.83 -7.89 -12.72
N VAL A 36 -0.09 -7.17 -12.08
CA VAL A 36 -1.53 -7.40 -12.23
C VAL A 36 -1.98 -6.85 -13.58
N ASP A 37 -2.43 -7.75 -14.46
CA ASP A 37 -2.86 -7.38 -15.81
C ASP A 37 -3.97 -6.31 -15.77
N GLY A 38 -3.80 -5.23 -16.55
CA GLY A 38 -4.69 -4.10 -16.61
C GLY A 38 -4.38 -2.96 -15.65
N ILE A 39 -3.32 -3.06 -14.86
CA ILE A 39 -2.87 -2.00 -13.94
C ILE A 39 -1.66 -1.28 -14.51
N LYS A 40 -1.72 0.06 -14.53
CA LYS A 40 -0.62 0.97 -14.84
C LYS A 40 -0.37 1.91 -13.68
N VAL A 41 0.87 2.31 -13.46
CA VAL A 41 1.25 3.26 -12.40
C VAL A 41 2.12 4.36 -12.97
N GLY A 42 1.79 5.60 -12.59
CA GLY A 42 2.61 6.76 -12.89
C GLY A 42 2.78 7.66 -11.67
N HIS A 43 3.90 8.36 -11.63
CA HIS A 43 4.27 9.27 -10.55
C HIS A 43 4.56 10.66 -11.09
N HIS A 44 4.23 11.68 -10.30
CA HIS A 44 4.78 13.02 -10.47
C HIS A 44 5.26 13.55 -9.12
N THR A 45 6.53 13.93 -9.06
CA THR A 45 7.17 14.50 -7.86
C THR A 45 7.47 15.96 -8.13
N LEU A 46 7.05 16.86 -7.23
CA LEU A 46 7.36 18.28 -7.36
C LEU A 46 8.84 18.53 -7.07
N THR A 47 9.43 19.47 -7.78
CA THR A 47 10.85 19.81 -7.64
C THR A 47 11.12 20.82 -6.51
N GLU A 48 10.15 21.66 -6.20
CA GLU A 48 10.26 22.76 -5.25
C GLU A 48 10.14 22.31 -3.79
N ARG A 49 9.46 21.19 -3.55
CA ARG A 49 9.30 20.58 -2.23
C ARG A 49 9.16 19.06 -2.41
N PRO A 50 9.69 18.22 -1.49
CA PRO A 50 9.50 16.77 -1.55
C PRO A 50 8.04 16.41 -1.22
N THR A 51 7.20 16.45 -2.24
CA THR A 51 5.79 16.05 -2.25
C THR A 51 5.42 15.64 -3.69
N GLY A 52 4.29 14.99 -3.87
CA GLY A 52 3.86 14.58 -5.21
C GLY A 52 2.64 13.69 -5.18
N CYS A 53 2.32 13.09 -6.30
CA CYS A 53 1.20 12.18 -6.45
C CYS A 53 1.58 10.94 -7.27
N THR A 54 0.83 9.87 -7.02
CA THR A 54 0.91 8.57 -7.69
C THR A 54 -0.48 8.25 -8.21
N VAL A 55 -0.60 7.95 -9.49
CA VAL A 55 -1.86 7.57 -10.11
C VAL A 55 -1.78 6.13 -10.57
N ILE A 56 -2.72 5.33 -10.12
CA ILE A 56 -2.94 3.97 -10.57
C ILE A 56 -4.08 4.01 -11.58
N VAL A 57 -3.77 3.80 -12.85
CA VAL A 57 -4.73 3.79 -13.97
C VAL A 57 -5.12 2.35 -14.29
N VAL A 58 -6.41 2.15 -14.56
CA VAL A 58 -6.95 0.85 -14.99
C VAL A 58 -7.26 0.88 -16.47
N ASP A 59 -6.81 -0.15 -17.19
CA ASP A 59 -7.08 -0.29 -18.61
C ASP A 59 -8.54 -0.67 -18.91
N GLY A 60 -9.03 -0.21 -20.07
CA GLY A 60 -10.35 -0.53 -20.57
C GLY A 60 -11.47 0.18 -19.80
N GLU A 61 -12.52 -0.56 -19.45
CA GLU A 61 -13.69 0.00 -18.78
C GLU A 61 -13.52 0.22 -17.26
N GLY A 62 -12.31 0.01 -16.72
CA GLY A 62 -12.03 0.08 -15.29
C GLY A 62 -12.08 -1.29 -14.58
N ALA A 63 -11.86 -1.29 -13.27
CA ALA A 63 -11.87 -2.46 -12.40
C ALA A 63 -12.94 -2.33 -11.30
N VAL A 64 -13.44 -3.46 -10.81
CA VAL A 64 -14.33 -3.47 -9.65
C VAL A 64 -13.57 -2.94 -8.43
N GLY A 65 -14.14 -1.91 -7.79
CA GLY A 65 -13.50 -1.19 -6.70
C GLY A 65 -14.04 -1.53 -5.31
N GLY A 66 -13.17 -1.35 -4.31
CA GLY A 66 -13.51 -1.43 -2.89
C GLY A 66 -12.60 -0.53 -2.07
N VAL A 67 -12.95 -0.26 -0.82
CA VAL A 67 -12.15 0.56 0.10
C VAL A 67 -12.30 0.08 1.53
N SER A 68 -11.25 0.21 2.32
CA SER A 68 -11.24 0.10 3.78
C SER A 68 -10.53 1.31 4.38
N GLN A 69 -11.17 1.95 5.37
CA GLN A 69 -10.67 3.13 6.05
C GLN A 69 -10.64 2.83 7.55
N ARG A 70 -9.46 2.55 8.09
CA ARG A 70 -9.30 2.16 9.51
C ARG A 70 -8.63 3.21 10.36
N GLY A 71 -7.99 4.20 9.76
CA GLY A 71 -7.45 5.35 10.48
C GLY A 71 -8.56 6.25 11.04
N GLY A 72 -8.30 6.92 12.18
CA GLY A 72 -9.28 7.81 12.83
C GLY A 72 -9.46 9.18 12.16
N ALA A 73 -8.62 9.53 11.15
CA ALA A 73 -8.61 10.82 10.48
C ALA A 73 -8.35 10.70 8.96
N PRO A 74 -9.17 9.95 8.19
CA PRO A 74 -8.96 9.75 6.76
C PRO A 74 -9.16 11.05 5.96
N GLY A 75 -8.28 11.29 4.99
CA GLY A 75 -8.42 12.34 3.97
C GLY A 75 -8.65 11.71 2.61
N THR A 76 -9.91 11.64 2.16
CA THR A 76 -10.31 10.88 0.97
C THR A 76 -11.30 11.64 0.11
N ARG A 77 -11.43 11.19 -1.15
CA ARG A 77 -12.41 11.67 -2.13
C ARG A 77 -13.10 10.47 -2.78
N GLU A 78 -14.42 10.58 -3.01
CA GLU A 78 -15.26 9.66 -3.77
C GLU A 78 -15.27 8.21 -3.23
N THR A 79 -15.03 8.03 -1.94
CA THR A 79 -15.02 6.71 -1.28
C THR A 79 -16.42 6.16 -1.03
N ASP A 80 -17.44 7.00 -0.87
CA ASP A 80 -18.83 6.56 -0.68
C ASP A 80 -19.34 5.75 -1.86
N LEU A 81 -18.87 6.07 -3.08
CA LEU A 81 -19.22 5.33 -4.28
C LEU A 81 -18.74 3.87 -4.23
N LEU A 82 -17.71 3.57 -3.44
CA LEU A 82 -17.14 2.22 -3.28
C LEU A 82 -17.90 1.36 -2.28
N ASP A 83 -18.91 1.91 -1.58
CA ASP A 83 -19.80 1.10 -0.74
C ASP A 83 -20.46 0.01 -1.59
N PRO A 84 -20.46 -1.27 -1.12
CA PRO A 84 -21.04 -2.39 -1.88
C PRO A 84 -22.51 -2.22 -2.26
N SER A 85 -23.27 -1.39 -1.54
CA SER A 85 -24.68 -1.10 -1.83
C SER A 85 -24.91 -0.12 -2.98
N ASN A 86 -23.86 0.64 -3.40
CA ASN A 86 -23.98 1.63 -4.45
C ASN A 86 -23.79 1.02 -5.85
N MET A 87 -24.48 1.60 -6.86
CA MET A 87 -24.66 1.02 -8.19
C MET A 87 -23.34 0.95 -9.00
N VAL A 88 -22.55 2.01 -9.00
CA VAL A 88 -21.33 2.08 -9.82
C VAL A 88 -20.26 1.19 -9.20
N ASP A 89 -19.83 0.18 -9.93
CA ASP A 89 -18.92 -0.85 -9.45
C ASP A 89 -17.49 -0.69 -9.96
N LYS A 90 -17.29 0.04 -11.08
CA LYS A 90 -15.99 0.17 -11.73
C LYS A 90 -15.32 1.51 -11.43
N VAL A 91 -14.01 1.44 -11.23
CA VAL A 91 -13.09 2.54 -10.99
C VAL A 91 -12.10 2.62 -12.15
N ASN A 92 -11.85 3.82 -12.67
CA ASN A 92 -10.95 4.04 -13.81
C ASN A 92 -9.52 4.39 -13.38
N ALA A 93 -9.37 5.04 -12.23
CA ALA A 93 -8.07 5.27 -11.60
C ALA A 93 -8.22 5.48 -10.09
N VAL A 94 -7.10 5.35 -9.36
CA VAL A 94 -6.99 5.75 -7.95
C VAL A 94 -5.81 6.69 -7.81
N VAL A 95 -5.98 7.78 -7.04
CA VAL A 95 -4.93 8.76 -6.78
C VAL A 95 -4.49 8.70 -5.33
N LEU A 96 -3.19 8.53 -5.13
CA LEU A 96 -2.52 8.70 -3.85
C LEU A 96 -1.70 9.99 -3.92
N ALA A 97 -1.81 10.90 -2.93
CA ALA A 97 -1.11 12.17 -2.99
C ALA A 97 -0.57 12.61 -1.62
N GLY A 98 0.50 13.43 -1.63
CA GLY A 98 0.91 14.21 -0.49
C GLY A 98 0.05 15.48 -0.33
N GLY A 99 0.46 16.39 0.56
CA GLY A 99 -0.14 17.73 0.68
C GLY A 99 -1.35 17.81 1.61
N SER A 100 -1.65 16.75 2.40
CA SER A 100 -2.86 16.72 3.24
C SER A 100 -4.13 16.90 2.38
N ALA A 101 -5.26 17.29 2.96
CA ALA A 101 -6.53 17.45 2.25
C ALA A 101 -6.44 18.31 0.96
N PHE A 102 -5.48 19.25 0.88
CA PHE A 102 -5.24 20.02 -0.34
C PHE A 102 -4.82 19.14 -1.52
N GLY A 103 -4.09 18.04 -1.27
CA GLY A 103 -3.64 17.11 -2.31
C GLY A 103 -4.75 16.32 -3.00
N LEU A 104 -5.98 16.32 -2.45
CA LEU A 104 -7.16 15.72 -3.12
C LEU A 104 -7.45 16.38 -4.48
N GLU A 105 -6.95 17.60 -4.72
CA GLU A 105 -7.04 18.28 -6.00
C GLU A 105 -6.36 17.49 -7.13
N ALA A 106 -5.34 16.68 -6.84
CA ALA A 106 -4.66 15.86 -7.84
C ALA A 106 -5.60 14.90 -8.56
N ALA A 107 -6.65 14.39 -7.91
CA ALA A 107 -7.65 13.56 -8.57
C ALA A 107 -8.40 14.27 -9.70
N THR A 108 -8.61 15.58 -9.60
CA THR A 108 -9.24 16.37 -10.66
C THR A 108 -8.40 16.37 -11.96
N GLY A 109 -7.06 16.37 -11.81
CA GLY A 109 -6.17 16.27 -12.97
C GLY A 109 -6.17 14.88 -13.61
N ALA A 110 -6.26 13.82 -12.81
CA ALA A 110 -6.41 12.47 -13.32
C ALA A 110 -7.75 12.29 -14.06
N VAL A 111 -8.86 12.84 -13.51
CA VAL A 111 -10.17 12.88 -14.19
C VAL A 111 -10.06 13.54 -15.56
N ARG A 112 -9.43 14.74 -15.64
CA ARG A 112 -9.24 15.44 -16.92
C ARG A 112 -8.45 14.61 -17.92
N TRP A 113 -7.35 13.98 -17.49
CA TRP A 113 -6.55 13.13 -18.37
C TRP A 113 -7.36 11.93 -18.91
N LEU A 114 -8.14 11.28 -18.05
CA LEU A 114 -8.98 10.13 -18.43
C LEU A 114 -10.09 10.55 -19.41
N GLU A 115 -10.75 11.70 -19.18
CA GLU A 115 -11.77 12.28 -20.07
C GLU A 115 -11.19 12.55 -21.47
N GLU A 116 -10.01 13.18 -21.55
CA GLU A 116 -9.30 13.43 -22.82
C GLU A 116 -8.93 12.14 -23.58
N HIS A 117 -8.89 10.97 -22.88
CA HIS A 117 -8.63 9.65 -23.46
C HIS A 117 -9.87 8.77 -23.59
N ASP A 118 -11.08 9.34 -23.47
CA ASP A 118 -12.36 8.63 -23.59
C ASP A 118 -12.48 7.44 -22.61
N ILE A 119 -11.97 7.59 -21.38
CA ILE A 119 -12.01 6.59 -20.30
C ILE A 119 -12.96 7.07 -19.21
N GLY A 120 -13.98 6.27 -18.88
CA GLY A 120 -14.94 6.60 -17.84
C GLY A 120 -16.20 5.74 -17.90
N TRP A 121 -17.09 5.96 -16.96
CA TRP A 121 -18.41 5.38 -16.92
C TRP A 121 -19.29 6.01 -18.02
N ASP A 122 -19.84 5.18 -18.90
CA ASP A 122 -20.67 5.64 -20.02
C ASP A 122 -22.06 6.09 -19.53
N VAL A 123 -22.33 7.39 -19.62
CA VAL A 123 -23.64 7.98 -19.36
C VAL A 123 -24.37 8.36 -20.66
N ARG A 124 -24.02 7.75 -21.80
CA ARG A 124 -24.55 7.89 -23.15
C ARG A 124 -24.16 9.20 -23.85
N ILE A 125 -24.04 10.29 -23.15
CA ILE A 125 -23.68 11.63 -23.68
C ILE A 125 -22.22 11.98 -23.41
N ALA A 126 -21.56 11.28 -22.49
CA ALA A 126 -20.17 11.44 -22.10
C ALA A 126 -19.68 10.20 -21.37
N LYS A 127 -18.37 10.07 -21.22
CA LYS A 127 -17.76 9.17 -20.26
C LYS A 127 -17.30 9.95 -19.03
N VAL A 128 -17.75 9.54 -17.86
CA VAL A 128 -17.44 10.17 -16.57
C VAL A 128 -16.40 9.32 -15.83
N PRO A 129 -15.14 9.77 -15.71
CA PRO A 129 -14.12 9.02 -15.00
C PRO A 129 -14.43 8.91 -13.50
N ILE A 130 -14.32 7.72 -12.95
CA ILE A 130 -14.47 7.44 -11.52
C ILE A 130 -13.07 7.31 -10.91
N VAL A 131 -12.70 8.28 -10.03
CA VAL A 131 -11.32 8.45 -9.54
C VAL A 131 -11.30 8.71 -8.03
N PRO A 132 -11.47 7.67 -7.20
CA PRO A 132 -11.25 7.79 -5.76
C PRO A 132 -9.82 8.22 -5.44
N ALA A 133 -9.65 8.92 -4.30
CA ALA A 133 -8.35 9.39 -3.89
C ALA A 133 -8.17 9.34 -2.37
N ALA A 134 -6.90 9.22 -1.94
CA ALA A 134 -6.49 9.39 -0.56
C ALA A 134 -5.19 10.21 -0.47
N ILE A 135 -5.01 10.90 0.66
CA ILE A 135 -3.84 11.77 0.88
C ILE A 135 -3.08 11.38 2.15
N LEU A 136 -1.81 11.74 2.18
CA LEU A 136 -0.98 11.73 3.38
C LEU A 136 -0.52 13.15 3.75
N PHE A 137 -0.16 13.31 5.02
CA PHE A 137 0.27 14.58 5.58
C PHE A 137 1.80 14.70 5.53
N ASP A 138 2.31 15.46 4.56
CA ASP A 138 3.73 15.74 4.39
C ASP A 138 4.08 17.25 4.50
N LEU A 139 3.14 18.09 4.93
CA LEU A 139 3.30 19.54 4.96
C LEU A 139 4.53 20.04 5.72
N PRO A 140 5.00 19.40 6.81
CA PRO A 140 6.19 19.84 7.55
C PRO A 140 7.51 19.55 6.83
N VAL A 141 7.51 18.73 5.76
CA VAL A 141 8.74 18.26 5.11
C VAL A 141 9.13 19.18 3.96
N GLY A 142 10.36 19.68 3.95
CA GLY A 142 10.96 20.38 2.80
C GLY A 142 10.52 21.82 2.57
N GLY A 143 10.19 22.58 3.61
CA GLY A 143 10.07 24.05 3.53
C GLY A 143 8.63 24.58 3.36
N ASN A 144 8.27 25.18 2.22
CA ASN A 144 7.02 25.91 2.08
C ASN A 144 5.79 24.98 1.97
N PRO A 145 4.90 24.91 2.99
CA PRO A 145 3.72 24.03 2.98
C PRO A 145 2.64 24.45 1.99
N LYS A 146 2.79 25.62 1.32
CA LYS A 146 1.87 26.06 0.25
C LYS A 146 2.20 25.39 -1.09
N ILE A 147 3.37 24.77 -1.25
CA ILE A 147 3.73 23.96 -2.42
C ILE A 147 3.14 22.55 -2.20
N ARG A 148 2.13 22.18 -2.97
CA ARG A 148 1.31 20.97 -2.78
C ARG A 148 0.92 20.38 -4.12
N PRO A 149 0.62 19.07 -4.19
CA PRO A 149 0.05 18.47 -5.39
C PRO A 149 -1.27 19.17 -5.77
N THR A 150 -1.35 19.62 -7.02
CA THR A 150 -2.52 20.22 -7.65
C THR A 150 -3.08 19.31 -8.74
N ALA A 151 -4.10 19.75 -9.47
CA ALA A 151 -4.62 19.03 -10.63
C ALA A 151 -3.52 18.71 -11.66
N ASP A 152 -2.55 19.62 -11.87
CA ASP A 152 -1.41 19.36 -12.77
C ASP A 152 -0.57 18.15 -12.33
N CYS A 153 -0.38 17.94 -11.01
CA CYS A 153 0.30 16.76 -10.50
C CYS A 153 -0.40 15.47 -10.92
N GLY A 154 -1.73 15.39 -10.72
CA GLY A 154 -2.49 14.19 -11.09
C GLY A 154 -2.54 13.94 -12.59
N TYR A 155 -2.67 15.00 -13.39
CA TYR A 155 -2.62 14.90 -14.85
C TYR A 155 -1.29 14.33 -15.34
N ARG A 156 -0.16 14.88 -14.88
CA ARG A 156 1.18 14.41 -15.26
C ARG A 156 1.46 12.99 -14.79
N ALA A 157 1.01 12.63 -13.58
CA ALA A 157 1.16 11.27 -13.08
C ALA A 157 0.32 10.27 -13.89
N ALA A 158 -0.92 10.61 -14.26
CA ALA A 158 -1.74 9.78 -15.14
C ALA A 158 -1.10 9.60 -16.51
N ALA A 159 -0.60 10.68 -17.12
CA ALA A 159 0.09 10.66 -18.41
C ALA A 159 1.40 9.82 -18.38
N ALA A 160 2.06 9.73 -17.22
CA ALA A 160 3.27 8.93 -17.04
C ALA A 160 2.99 7.45 -16.69
N ALA A 161 1.73 7.03 -16.60
CA ALA A 161 1.37 5.69 -16.17
C ALA A 161 1.77 4.61 -17.18
N THR A 162 2.51 3.61 -16.73
CA THR A 162 3.02 2.49 -17.54
C THR A 162 2.77 1.14 -16.87
N THR A 163 2.89 0.05 -17.63
CA THR A 163 2.87 -1.34 -17.15
C THR A 163 4.25 -1.82 -16.67
N GLY A 164 5.29 -1.01 -16.81
CA GLY A 164 6.64 -1.32 -16.32
C GLY A 164 6.69 -1.49 -14.81
N ALA A 165 7.78 -2.02 -14.29
CA ALA A 165 7.98 -2.11 -12.84
C ALA A 165 7.87 -0.72 -12.19
N VAL A 166 7.15 -0.64 -11.07
CA VAL A 166 6.94 0.62 -10.35
C VAL A 166 8.26 1.14 -9.80
N THR A 167 8.55 2.41 -10.02
CA THR A 167 9.64 3.11 -9.32
C THR A 167 9.23 3.33 -7.87
N GLU A 168 10.09 2.92 -6.93
CA GLU A 168 9.83 2.94 -5.50
C GLU A 168 10.68 3.97 -4.75
N GLY A 169 10.40 4.17 -3.49
CA GLY A 169 11.16 5.03 -2.59
C GLY A 169 10.65 6.46 -2.54
N THR A 170 11.56 7.44 -2.54
CA THR A 170 11.25 8.87 -2.35
C THR A 170 10.70 9.49 -3.63
N ILE A 171 9.52 9.08 -4.06
CA ILE A 171 8.88 9.47 -5.33
C ILE A 171 7.36 9.63 -5.17
N GLY A 172 6.74 10.42 -6.03
CA GLY A 172 5.29 10.56 -6.11
C GLY A 172 4.65 10.90 -4.76
N ALA A 173 3.59 10.19 -4.38
CA ALA A 173 2.91 10.36 -3.10
C ALA A 173 3.83 10.13 -1.89
N GLY A 174 4.89 9.32 -2.03
CA GLY A 174 5.85 9.03 -0.97
C GLY A 174 7.01 10.01 -0.85
N ALA A 175 7.10 11.02 -1.72
CA ALA A 175 8.25 11.94 -1.75
C ALA A 175 8.47 12.67 -0.42
N GLY A 176 7.42 13.09 0.28
CA GLY A 176 7.48 13.74 1.60
C GLY A 176 7.19 12.82 2.79
N ALA A 177 6.99 11.52 2.56
CA ALA A 177 6.56 10.59 3.59
C ALA A 177 7.66 10.29 4.64
N THR A 178 7.27 10.21 5.92
CA THR A 178 8.16 9.91 7.07
C THR A 178 7.51 8.93 8.03
N ILE A 179 8.33 8.20 8.81
CA ILE A 179 7.88 7.16 9.74
C ILE A 179 8.61 7.27 11.08
N GLY A 180 8.18 6.48 12.09
CA GLY A 180 8.86 6.41 13.38
C GLY A 180 8.69 7.69 14.20
N LYS A 181 7.50 8.28 14.24
CA LYS A 181 7.19 9.53 14.93
C LYS A 181 6.75 9.33 16.39
N THR A 182 6.63 8.09 16.86
CA THR A 182 6.25 7.75 18.25
C THR A 182 7.20 8.38 19.27
N GLY A 183 8.49 8.53 18.93
CA GLY A 183 9.50 9.22 19.73
C GLY A 183 9.57 10.73 19.54
N GLY A 184 8.66 11.31 18.72
CA GLY A 184 8.66 12.72 18.31
C GLY A 184 9.23 12.94 16.91
N GLN A 185 8.80 14.02 16.26
CA GLN A 185 9.09 14.31 14.84
C GLN A 185 10.59 14.37 14.51
N GLY A 186 11.43 14.89 15.41
CA GLY A 186 12.89 15.00 15.21
C GLY A 186 13.62 13.64 15.17
N ARG A 187 12.95 12.55 15.55
CA ARG A 187 13.50 11.18 15.51
C ARG A 187 13.03 10.38 14.31
N SER A 188 12.16 10.94 13.47
CA SER A 188 11.57 10.26 12.32
C SER A 188 12.61 9.90 11.25
N MET A 189 12.25 8.93 10.42
CA MET A 189 13.02 8.50 9.26
C MET A 189 12.24 8.71 7.97
N LYS A 190 12.94 8.76 6.86
CA LYS A 190 12.36 8.83 5.52
C LYS A 190 11.76 7.48 5.13
N ALA A 191 10.57 7.51 4.60
CA ALA A 191 9.95 6.40 3.89
C ALA A 191 9.51 6.85 2.49
N GLY A 192 8.67 6.10 1.80
CA GLY A 192 8.36 6.43 0.41
C GLY A 192 7.16 5.65 -0.12
N VAL A 193 7.20 5.38 -1.42
CA VAL A 193 6.34 4.42 -2.10
C VAL A 193 7.01 3.06 -2.11
N GLY A 194 6.25 2.01 -1.86
CA GLY A 194 6.68 0.62 -2.05
C GLY A 194 5.62 -0.18 -2.79
N SER A 195 6.04 -1.22 -3.48
CA SER A 195 5.15 -2.09 -4.24
C SER A 195 5.65 -3.53 -4.23
N TYR A 196 4.73 -4.47 -4.17
CA TYR A 196 5.06 -5.89 -4.23
C TYR A 196 3.92 -6.69 -4.85
N SER A 197 4.22 -7.82 -5.50
CA SER A 197 3.21 -8.73 -6.05
C SER A 197 3.61 -10.19 -5.92
N ILE A 198 2.59 -11.05 -5.91
CA ILE A 198 2.71 -12.51 -5.98
C ILE A 198 1.85 -12.99 -7.14
N THR A 199 2.46 -13.80 -8.02
CA THR A 199 1.75 -14.53 -9.07
C THR A 199 1.83 -16.01 -8.75
N LEU A 200 0.67 -16.66 -8.63
CA LEU A 200 0.58 -18.10 -8.41
C LEU A 200 0.79 -18.88 -9.72
N PRO A 201 1.16 -20.17 -9.68
CA PRO A 201 1.28 -20.99 -10.88
C PRO A 201 0.00 -21.08 -11.73
N SER A 202 -1.17 -20.82 -11.12
CA SER A 202 -2.46 -20.73 -11.81
C SER A 202 -2.62 -19.45 -12.65
N GLY A 203 -1.69 -18.50 -12.56
CA GLY A 203 -1.78 -17.16 -13.18
C GLY A 203 -2.56 -16.15 -12.35
N LEU A 204 -3.15 -16.54 -11.21
CA LEU A 204 -3.72 -15.57 -10.26
C LEU A 204 -2.61 -14.66 -9.74
N THR A 205 -2.80 -13.36 -9.89
CA THR A 205 -1.85 -12.33 -9.42
C THR A 205 -2.54 -11.41 -8.43
N VAL A 206 -1.84 -11.15 -7.31
CA VAL A 206 -2.21 -10.14 -6.32
C VAL A 206 -1.02 -9.22 -6.11
N GLY A 207 -1.24 -7.91 -6.17
CA GLY A 207 -0.18 -6.92 -6.01
C GLY A 207 -0.64 -5.74 -5.15
N ALA A 208 0.29 -5.07 -4.49
CA ALA A 208 0.04 -3.88 -3.68
C ALA A 208 0.99 -2.74 -4.05
N ILE A 209 0.52 -1.51 -3.85
CA ILE A 209 1.32 -0.28 -3.83
C ILE A 209 0.89 0.54 -2.61
N VAL A 210 1.84 1.18 -1.95
CA VAL A 210 1.59 1.92 -0.72
C VAL A 210 2.52 3.11 -0.58
N ALA A 211 2.01 4.24 -0.09
CA ALA A 211 2.81 5.38 0.38
C ALA A 211 2.73 5.44 1.90
N VAL A 212 3.88 5.34 2.58
CA VAL A 212 3.96 5.09 4.03
C VAL A 212 4.43 6.33 4.77
N ASN A 213 3.50 6.99 5.48
CA ASN A 213 3.77 8.16 6.33
C ASN A 213 3.30 7.92 7.79
N ALA A 214 3.61 6.75 8.33
CA ALA A 214 3.09 6.24 9.60
C ALA A 214 3.65 6.95 10.84
N VAL A 215 2.89 6.92 11.95
CA VAL A 215 3.41 7.26 13.28
C VAL A 215 4.36 6.18 13.78
N GLY A 216 4.09 4.93 13.44
CA GLY A 216 4.79 3.73 13.89
C GLY A 216 6.14 3.48 13.21
N ASP A 217 6.81 2.47 13.75
CA ASP A 217 8.01 1.88 13.17
C ASP A 217 7.62 0.84 12.11
N ILE A 218 8.48 0.64 11.12
CA ILE A 218 8.32 -0.42 10.12
C ILE A 218 9.03 -1.68 10.62
N ILE A 219 8.24 -2.75 10.68
CA ILE A 219 8.66 -4.07 11.17
C ILE A 219 8.70 -5.02 9.99
N ASP A 220 9.77 -5.78 9.86
CA ASP A 220 9.84 -6.90 8.93
C ASP A 220 8.92 -8.02 9.44
N PRO A 221 7.87 -8.41 8.68
CA PRO A 221 6.90 -9.39 9.13
C PRO A 221 7.46 -10.81 9.26
N ASP A 222 8.57 -11.13 8.57
CA ASP A 222 9.18 -12.46 8.59
C ASP A 222 10.11 -12.63 9.81
N THR A 223 10.75 -11.54 10.28
CA THR A 223 11.76 -11.59 11.36
C THR A 223 11.31 -10.89 12.64
N GLY A 224 10.30 -10.02 12.59
CA GLY A 224 9.86 -9.18 13.71
C GLY A 224 10.84 -8.05 14.07
N THR A 225 11.88 -7.82 13.24
CA THR A 225 12.90 -6.78 13.47
C THR A 225 12.45 -5.42 12.91
N ILE A 226 12.95 -4.33 13.54
CA ILE A 226 12.69 -2.98 13.04
C ILE A 226 13.56 -2.73 11.80
N VAL A 227 12.93 -2.39 10.69
CA VAL A 227 13.58 -2.00 9.43
C VAL A 227 13.92 -0.51 9.44
N ALA A 228 12.98 0.30 9.91
CA ALA A 228 13.12 1.75 10.04
C ALA A 228 12.10 2.26 11.08
N GLY A 229 12.44 3.29 11.85
CA GLY A 229 11.57 3.74 12.93
C GLY A 229 12.12 4.92 13.72
N ALA A 230 11.57 5.13 14.92
CA ALA A 230 12.01 6.19 15.82
C ALA A 230 13.47 5.97 16.23
N ARG A 231 14.35 6.93 15.87
CA ARG A 231 15.78 6.85 16.13
C ARG A 231 16.13 7.21 17.58
N THR A 232 17.19 6.59 18.13
CA THR A 232 17.86 7.08 19.34
C THR A 232 18.97 8.05 18.99
N ALA A 233 19.49 8.77 19.98
CA ALA A 233 20.63 9.68 19.80
C ALA A 233 21.91 8.93 19.38
N GLU A 234 22.04 7.67 19.80
CA GLU A 234 23.20 6.80 19.55
C GLU A 234 23.12 6.12 18.16
N GLY A 235 22.07 6.37 17.38
CA GLY A 235 21.91 5.84 16.02
C GLY A 235 21.22 4.46 15.94
N GLY A 236 20.61 3.99 17.04
CA GLY A 236 19.75 2.81 17.07
C GLY A 236 18.26 3.16 16.89
N PHE A 237 17.38 2.18 17.13
CA PHE A 237 15.94 2.34 17.18
C PHE A 237 15.45 2.38 18.63
N ALA A 238 14.53 3.30 18.92
CA ALA A 238 13.91 3.42 20.23
C ALA A 238 12.81 2.37 20.47
N ASP A 239 12.37 1.69 19.41
CA ASP A 239 11.28 0.72 19.37
C ASP A 239 9.94 1.25 19.90
N ALA A 240 9.04 1.59 18.98
CA ALA A 240 7.71 2.11 19.32
C ALA A 240 6.92 1.19 20.28
N ARG A 241 7.15 -0.13 20.23
CA ARG A 241 6.56 -1.10 21.16
C ARG A 241 7.01 -0.85 22.60
N THR A 242 8.30 -0.57 22.78
CA THR A 242 8.88 -0.23 24.08
C THR A 242 8.41 1.14 24.56
N LEU A 243 8.47 2.16 23.68
CA LEU A 243 8.02 3.51 24.02
C LEU A 243 6.57 3.56 24.52
N LEU A 244 5.67 2.83 23.83
CA LEU A 244 4.27 2.75 24.21
C LEU A 244 4.04 2.01 25.54
N ARG A 245 4.73 0.88 25.76
CA ARG A 245 4.60 0.08 26.98
C ARG A 245 5.15 0.79 28.22
N THR A 246 6.15 1.64 28.04
CA THR A 246 6.78 2.40 29.15
C THR A 246 6.23 3.80 29.32
N GLY A 247 5.32 4.25 28.43
CA GLY A 247 4.79 5.60 28.44
C GLY A 247 5.80 6.70 28.02
N GLN A 248 6.94 6.32 27.46
CA GLN A 248 8.01 7.23 27.03
C GLN A 248 7.83 7.73 25.58
N THR A 249 6.59 8.00 25.20
CA THR A 249 6.27 8.54 23.88
C THR A 249 6.61 10.04 23.80
N GLY A 250 6.90 10.51 22.59
CA GLY A 250 7.03 11.94 22.30
C GLY A 250 5.68 12.69 22.43
N PRO A 251 5.66 13.99 22.11
CA PRO A 251 4.41 14.75 22.04
C PRO A 251 3.39 14.03 21.17
N ARG A 252 2.13 14.01 21.61
CA ARG A 252 1.07 13.35 20.83
C ARG A 252 0.92 14.03 19.47
N PRO A 253 0.97 13.28 18.35
CA PRO A 253 0.64 13.84 17.05
C PRO A 253 -0.77 14.44 17.07
N ARG A 254 -0.97 15.54 16.35
CA ARG A 254 -2.31 16.06 16.10
C ARG A 254 -3.07 15.13 15.15
N ALA A 255 -4.39 15.23 15.13
CA ALA A 255 -5.22 14.49 14.19
C ALA A 255 -4.76 14.76 12.74
N ALA A 256 -4.73 13.70 11.91
CA ALA A 256 -4.35 13.73 10.49
C ALA A 256 -2.88 14.10 10.19
N GLU A 257 -1.96 14.00 11.15
CA GLU A 257 -0.52 14.21 10.91
C GLU A 257 0.21 12.94 10.42
N ASN A 258 -0.44 11.79 10.45
CA ASN A 258 0.11 10.51 10.02
C ASN A 258 -0.88 9.78 9.14
N THR A 259 -0.40 9.00 8.21
CA THR A 259 -1.28 8.34 7.24
C THR A 259 -0.49 7.33 6.42
N THR A 260 -0.98 6.13 6.31
CA THR A 260 -0.53 5.18 5.28
C THR A 260 -1.66 4.97 4.30
N ILE A 261 -1.41 5.23 3.03
CA ILE A 261 -2.41 5.07 1.96
C ILE A 261 -1.92 4.05 0.95
N GLY A 262 -2.77 3.06 0.65
CA GLY A 262 -2.39 1.98 -0.23
C GLY A 262 -3.50 1.52 -1.15
N LEU A 263 -3.11 0.68 -2.09
CA LEU A 263 -4.01 0.00 -3.00
C LEU A 263 -3.53 -1.44 -3.18
N VAL A 264 -4.46 -2.38 -3.14
CA VAL A 264 -4.25 -3.77 -3.53
C VAL A 264 -5.03 -4.07 -4.81
N ALA A 265 -4.43 -4.79 -5.75
CA ALA A 265 -5.08 -5.18 -6.98
C ALA A 265 -4.96 -6.68 -7.21
N THR A 266 -5.95 -7.26 -7.91
CA THR A 266 -5.92 -8.64 -8.41
C THR A 266 -6.44 -8.70 -9.85
N ASN A 267 -5.95 -9.68 -10.62
CA ASN A 267 -6.52 -10.00 -11.92
C ASN A 267 -7.77 -10.91 -11.82
N ALA A 268 -8.14 -11.40 -10.63
CA ALA A 268 -9.35 -12.18 -10.42
C ALA A 268 -10.62 -11.37 -10.70
N ARG A 269 -11.70 -12.07 -11.04
CA ARG A 269 -13.03 -11.49 -11.14
C ARG A 269 -13.69 -11.51 -9.75
N LEU A 270 -13.96 -10.34 -9.21
CA LEU A 270 -14.62 -10.18 -7.90
C LEU A 270 -15.91 -9.36 -8.05
N THR A 271 -16.85 -9.62 -7.15
CA THR A 271 -17.98 -8.71 -6.91
C THR A 271 -17.50 -7.50 -6.09
N LYS A 272 -18.29 -6.43 -6.04
CA LYS A 272 -18.00 -5.24 -5.24
C LYS A 272 -17.83 -5.56 -3.74
N SER A 273 -18.68 -6.44 -3.19
CA SER A 273 -18.55 -6.91 -1.81
C SER A 273 -17.25 -7.71 -1.56
N GLN A 274 -16.80 -8.49 -2.54
CA GLN A 274 -15.54 -9.21 -2.44
C GLN A 274 -14.32 -8.26 -2.57
N ALA A 275 -14.40 -7.25 -3.44
CA ALA A 275 -13.36 -6.22 -3.53
C ALA A 275 -13.25 -5.42 -2.22
N HIS A 276 -14.38 -5.06 -1.61
CA HIS A 276 -14.40 -4.44 -0.27
C HIS A 276 -13.77 -5.37 0.79
N ARG A 277 -14.11 -6.67 0.78
CA ARG A 277 -13.50 -7.67 1.69
C ARG A 277 -11.99 -7.78 1.46
N MET A 278 -11.52 -7.75 0.21
CA MET A 278 -10.08 -7.75 -0.11
C MET A 278 -9.38 -6.52 0.48
N ALA A 279 -9.99 -5.33 0.39
CA ALA A 279 -9.46 -4.12 1.01
C ALA A 279 -9.34 -4.25 2.53
N MET A 280 -10.39 -4.77 3.19
CA MET A 280 -10.39 -5.02 4.64
C MET A 280 -9.29 -5.99 5.08
N MET A 281 -9.06 -7.06 4.31
CA MET A 281 -8.00 -8.03 4.63
C MET A 281 -6.62 -7.47 4.33
N ALA A 282 -6.45 -6.62 3.31
CA ALA A 282 -5.19 -5.96 3.01
C ALA A 282 -4.74 -4.99 4.13
N ASP A 283 -5.67 -4.38 4.88
CA ASP A 283 -5.37 -3.58 6.07
C ASP A 283 -4.61 -4.37 7.15
N ASP A 284 -4.81 -5.70 7.25
CA ASP A 284 -4.05 -6.53 8.17
C ASP A 284 -2.54 -6.52 7.83
N GLY A 285 -2.20 -6.22 6.57
CA GLY A 285 -0.81 -6.00 6.15
C GLY A 285 -0.17 -4.77 6.83
N PHE A 286 -0.96 -3.72 7.12
CA PHE A 286 -0.48 -2.58 7.89
C PHE A 286 -0.11 -3.02 9.31
N ALA A 287 -1.00 -3.74 9.98
CA ALA A 287 -0.76 -4.23 11.33
C ALA A 287 0.42 -5.23 11.43
N ARG A 288 0.75 -5.93 10.33
CA ARG A 288 1.91 -6.84 10.26
C ARG A 288 3.24 -6.11 10.11
N ALA A 289 3.24 -4.95 9.44
CA ALA A 289 4.47 -4.24 9.06
C ALA A 289 4.62 -2.84 9.70
N ILE A 290 3.61 -2.32 10.42
CA ILE A 290 3.64 -1.00 11.07
C ILE A 290 3.20 -1.15 12.52
N PHE A 291 3.98 -0.63 13.46
CA PHE A 291 3.60 -0.63 14.87
C PHE A 291 3.84 0.75 15.53
N PRO A 292 2.80 1.42 16.06
CA PRO A 292 1.37 1.13 15.88
C PRO A 292 0.86 1.56 14.49
N SER A 293 -0.26 0.97 14.05
CA SER A 293 -1.04 1.36 12.89
C SER A 293 -2.47 1.72 13.31
N HIS A 294 -3.23 2.37 12.42
CA HIS A 294 -4.65 2.70 12.60
C HIS A 294 -4.96 3.48 13.88
N THR A 295 -4.05 4.37 14.29
CA THR A 295 -4.28 5.19 15.47
C THR A 295 -5.35 6.26 15.19
N GLN A 296 -5.86 6.89 16.25
CA GLN A 296 -6.83 7.99 16.12
C GLN A 296 -6.32 9.16 15.27
N GLY A 297 -5.00 9.35 15.17
CA GLY A 297 -4.37 10.40 14.38
C GLY A 297 -3.97 9.98 12.96
N ASP A 298 -4.13 8.70 12.60
CA ASP A 298 -3.80 8.19 11.27
C ASP A 298 -4.98 8.34 10.31
N GLY A 299 -4.69 8.56 9.03
CA GLY A 299 -5.67 8.58 7.95
C GLY A 299 -5.66 7.30 7.09
N ASP A 300 -5.27 6.17 7.69
CA ASP A 300 -4.99 4.92 7.00
C ASP A 300 -6.15 4.45 6.13
N THR A 301 -5.87 4.25 4.83
CA THR A 301 -6.85 3.90 3.82
C THR A 301 -6.26 2.92 2.81
N VAL A 302 -6.98 1.84 2.52
CA VAL A 302 -6.63 0.86 1.49
C VAL A 302 -7.75 0.77 0.46
N PHE A 303 -7.41 1.03 -0.80
CA PHE A 303 -8.28 0.73 -1.93
C PHE A 303 -8.04 -0.70 -2.44
N ALA A 304 -9.04 -1.27 -3.09
CA ALA A 304 -8.95 -2.56 -3.76
C ALA A 304 -9.47 -2.45 -5.19
N LEU A 305 -8.78 -3.11 -6.14
CA LEU A 305 -9.17 -3.20 -7.54
C LEU A 305 -9.13 -4.65 -8.02
N ALA A 306 -10.18 -5.09 -8.70
CA ALA A 306 -10.25 -6.41 -9.35
C ALA A 306 -10.49 -6.24 -10.85
N THR A 307 -9.46 -6.56 -11.68
CA THR A 307 -9.52 -6.30 -13.12
C THR A 307 -10.31 -7.35 -13.89
N GLY A 308 -10.55 -8.53 -13.30
CA GLY A 308 -11.37 -9.60 -13.89
C GLY A 308 -10.76 -10.29 -15.10
N ARG A 309 -9.44 -10.16 -15.31
CA ARG A 309 -8.73 -10.69 -16.50
C ARG A 309 -8.23 -12.12 -16.33
N TRP A 310 -8.28 -12.68 -15.13
CA TRP A 310 -7.99 -14.08 -14.86
C TRP A 310 -9.29 -14.90 -14.86
N ASN A 311 -9.29 -16.04 -15.58
CA ASN A 311 -10.49 -16.85 -15.80
C ASN A 311 -10.65 -18.02 -14.80
N GLY A 312 -9.87 -18.07 -13.72
CA GLY A 312 -9.99 -19.12 -12.70
C GLY A 312 -11.10 -18.84 -11.69
N ASP A 313 -11.37 -19.82 -10.85
CA ASP A 313 -12.31 -19.71 -9.74
C ASP A 313 -11.67 -18.94 -8.58
N ALA A 314 -12.27 -17.81 -8.21
CA ALA A 314 -11.71 -16.87 -7.26
C ALA A 314 -12.10 -17.21 -5.81
N ASP A 315 -11.14 -17.68 -5.01
CA ASP A 315 -11.31 -17.78 -3.55
C ASP A 315 -10.90 -16.45 -2.90
N ILE A 316 -11.90 -15.71 -2.40
CA ILE A 316 -11.68 -14.43 -1.72
C ILE A 316 -10.85 -14.56 -0.44
N SER A 317 -10.89 -15.70 0.25
CA SER A 317 -10.07 -15.92 1.45
C SER A 317 -8.59 -16.04 1.09
N GLN A 318 -8.27 -16.79 0.02
CA GLN A 318 -6.91 -16.88 -0.49
C GLN A 318 -6.42 -15.53 -1.01
N ILE A 319 -7.22 -14.84 -1.83
CA ILE A 319 -6.88 -13.53 -2.40
C ILE A 319 -6.66 -12.50 -1.29
N GLY A 320 -7.52 -12.46 -0.28
CA GLY A 320 -7.40 -11.54 0.86
C GLY A 320 -6.17 -11.84 1.73
N ALA A 321 -5.83 -13.11 1.95
CA ALA A 321 -4.61 -13.48 2.68
C ALA A 321 -3.34 -13.05 1.92
N LEU A 322 -3.32 -13.25 0.59
CA LEU A 322 -2.24 -12.75 -0.27
C LEU A 322 -2.20 -11.21 -0.29
N ALA A 323 -3.36 -10.54 -0.28
CA ALA A 323 -3.45 -9.08 -0.23
C ALA A 323 -2.78 -8.52 1.04
N ALA A 324 -2.99 -9.13 2.19
CA ALA A 324 -2.30 -8.76 3.43
C ALA A 324 -0.78 -9.00 3.35
N ASP A 325 -0.35 -10.11 2.75
CA ASP A 325 1.09 -10.41 2.60
C ASP A 325 1.79 -9.44 1.65
N VAL A 326 1.25 -9.22 0.45
CA VAL A 326 1.85 -8.28 -0.51
C VAL A 326 1.85 -6.85 0.00
N MET A 327 0.84 -6.44 0.79
CA MET A 327 0.77 -5.13 1.41
C MET A 327 1.86 -4.97 2.48
N ALA A 328 2.06 -5.95 3.35
CA ALA A 328 3.11 -5.91 4.36
C ALA A 328 4.51 -5.80 3.71
N ARG A 329 4.77 -6.58 2.66
CA ARG A 329 6.03 -6.51 1.90
C ARG A 329 6.21 -5.18 1.17
N ALA A 330 5.16 -4.61 0.60
CA ALA A 330 5.20 -3.29 -0.03
C ALA A 330 5.55 -2.19 1.01
N ILE A 331 5.03 -2.28 2.23
CA ILE A 331 5.36 -1.36 3.32
C ILE A 331 6.85 -1.43 3.68
N VAL A 332 7.42 -2.63 3.81
CA VAL A 332 8.86 -2.80 4.04
C VAL A 332 9.67 -2.18 2.91
N ARG A 333 9.28 -2.40 1.65
CA ARG A 333 9.94 -1.81 0.48
C ARG A 333 9.84 -0.29 0.48
N ALA A 334 8.71 0.29 0.88
CA ALA A 334 8.57 1.75 1.01
C ALA A 334 9.63 2.37 1.95
N ALA A 335 10.07 1.64 2.97
CA ALA A 335 11.13 2.06 3.89
C ALA A 335 12.54 1.78 3.34
N THR A 336 12.76 0.58 2.76
CA THR A 336 14.09 0.14 2.30
C THR A 336 14.52 0.81 1.00
N GLU A 337 13.57 1.14 0.11
CA GLU A 337 13.84 1.81 -1.17
C GLU A 337 13.89 3.34 -1.05
N ALA A 338 13.48 3.92 0.08
CA ALA A 338 13.55 5.35 0.29
C ALA A 338 14.99 5.89 0.26
N THR A 339 15.15 7.09 -0.25
CA THR A 339 16.38 7.90 -0.16
C THR A 339 16.15 9.01 0.87
N GLY A 340 17.12 9.22 1.76
CA GLY A 340 17.04 10.23 2.81
C GLY A 340 16.93 11.64 2.26
N LEU A 341 16.42 12.55 3.10
CA LEU A 341 16.41 14.00 2.89
C LEU A 341 17.33 14.65 3.93
N PRO A 342 17.73 15.93 3.77
CA PRO A 342 18.48 16.65 4.79
C PRO A 342 17.81 16.51 6.17
N ASN A 343 18.55 15.99 7.15
CA ASN A 343 18.11 15.73 8.53
C ASN A 343 17.04 14.62 8.72
N ILE A 344 16.61 13.94 7.65
CA ILE A 344 15.65 12.84 7.70
C ILE A 344 16.26 11.64 6.97
N PRO A 345 17.10 10.81 7.64
CA PRO A 345 17.75 9.66 7.00
C PRO A 345 16.75 8.57 6.64
N ALA A 346 17.03 7.83 5.57
CA ALA A 346 16.34 6.60 5.22
C ALA A 346 17.01 5.37 5.87
N ALA A 347 16.39 4.20 5.76
CA ALA A 347 16.96 2.94 6.27
C ALA A 347 18.33 2.63 5.67
N ARG A 348 18.51 2.88 4.37
CA ARG A 348 19.78 2.66 3.65
C ARG A 348 20.94 3.58 4.09
N ASP A 349 20.61 4.72 4.72
CA ASP A 349 21.59 5.69 5.20
C ASP A 349 22.13 5.32 6.59
N LEU A 350 21.48 4.41 7.29
CA LEU A 350 21.99 3.88 8.55
C LEU A 350 23.14 2.95 8.23
N LYS A 351 24.34 3.29 8.74
CA LYS A 351 25.51 2.41 8.59
C LYS A 351 25.18 1.03 9.14
N LYS A 352 25.30 0.00 8.30
CA LYS A 352 25.34 -1.38 8.79
C LYS A 352 26.52 -1.47 9.76
N LYS A 353 26.22 -1.56 11.06
CA LYS A 353 27.22 -1.87 12.08
C LYS A 353 27.60 -3.34 12.01
#